data_6b9b73fb634cebcc9a2a57cb540d9238
#
_entry.id   6b9b73fb634cebcc9a2a57cb540d9238
#
_cell.length_a   1.000
_cell.length_b   1.000
_cell.length_c   1.000
_cell.angle_alpha   90.00
_cell.angle_beta   90.00
_cell.angle_gamma   90.00
#
_symmetry.space_group_name_H-M   'P 1'
#
loop_
_entity.id
_entity.type
_entity.pdbx_description
1 polymer ?
#
loop_
_entity_poly.entity_id
_entity_poly.type
_entity_poly.pdbx_seq_one_letter_code
_entity_poly.pdbx_strand_id
1 'polypeptide(L)'
;GYSIIPNQLDNTVDIIYNVTEKPSSQLELSGGWGGNTFVATVGVSFNNFSTRRFFDKTAWRPVPLGDAQNLSIRFQTNGTYYTSLSASFSEPWLFGKKPTSLNMSLYYTRQTNSYLAFNILNNDEYMEVYGFAAGIGKRLKWPDNYFVLYNQLSWQTYKLQNWNYQFMFDTGISHNLSYTLNLSRNSTDQQIYPRQGSNFTASLQLTPPYSLLRKKGIKGYDLKTGDPIMATNWREIDYNL
;
A
#
# COMPACT_ATOMS: atom_id res chain seq x y z
N GLY A 1 7.91 16.97 -28.13
CA GLY A 1 8.38 16.70 -29.49
C GLY A 1 9.90 16.69 -29.54
N TYR A 2 10.46 16.16 -30.63
CA TYR A 2 11.90 16.25 -30.89
C TYR A 2 12.12 16.79 -32.29
N SER A 3 13.24 17.54 -32.50
CA SER A 3 13.71 17.97 -33.81
C SER A 3 15.11 17.43 -34.05
N ILE A 4 15.37 17.05 -35.28
CA ILE A 4 16.65 16.49 -35.73
C ILE A 4 17.31 17.52 -36.65
N ILE A 5 18.50 17.97 -36.30
CA ILE A 5 19.30 18.93 -37.07
C ILE A 5 20.58 18.20 -37.51
N PRO A 6 20.72 17.87 -38.80
CA PRO A 6 21.94 17.26 -39.31
C PRO A 6 23.08 18.30 -39.31
N ASN A 7 24.23 17.94 -38.76
CA ASN A 7 25.48 18.70 -38.84
C ASN A 7 26.34 18.12 -39.94
N GLN A 8 26.41 18.82 -41.06
CA GLN A 8 27.15 18.40 -42.26
C GLN A 8 28.67 18.48 -42.11
N LEU A 9 29.16 19.23 -41.11
CA LEU A 9 30.61 19.40 -40.89
C LEU A 9 31.24 18.20 -40.21
N ASP A 10 30.51 17.56 -39.28
CA ASP A 10 31.04 16.48 -38.46
C ASP A 10 30.36 15.12 -38.72
N ASN A 11 29.49 15.02 -39.73
CA ASN A 11 28.63 13.87 -40.01
C ASN A 11 27.87 13.35 -38.76
N THR A 12 27.48 14.27 -37.90
CA THR A 12 26.71 14.02 -36.67
C THR A 12 25.29 14.57 -36.80
N VAL A 13 24.42 14.21 -35.86
CA VAL A 13 23.06 14.66 -35.77
C VAL A 13 22.80 15.23 -34.40
N ASP A 14 22.36 16.50 -34.34
CA ASP A 14 21.91 17.10 -33.08
C ASP A 14 20.41 16.79 -32.91
N ILE A 15 20.08 16.19 -31.78
CA ILE A 15 18.70 15.90 -31.42
C ILE A 15 18.26 16.85 -30.31
N ILE A 16 17.33 17.74 -30.64
CA ILE A 16 16.77 18.67 -29.67
C ILE A 16 15.44 18.12 -29.16
N TYR A 17 15.37 17.86 -27.87
CA TYR A 17 14.14 17.46 -27.19
C TYR A 17 13.45 18.71 -26.61
N ASN A 18 12.28 19.05 -27.16
CA ASN A 18 11.42 20.08 -26.59
C ASN A 18 10.49 19.45 -25.56
N VAL A 19 10.73 19.73 -24.28
CA VAL A 19 9.93 19.26 -23.16
C VAL A 19 9.12 20.40 -22.57
N THR A 20 7.85 20.11 -22.32
CA THR A 20 6.95 21.03 -21.63
C THR A 20 6.62 20.42 -20.27
N GLU A 21 6.86 21.15 -19.20
CA GLU A 21 6.48 20.73 -17.87
C GLU A 21 4.95 20.62 -17.78
N LYS A 22 4.47 19.47 -17.28
CA LYS A 22 3.06 19.25 -16.96
C LYS A 22 2.89 19.17 -15.45
N PRO A 23 1.73 19.63 -14.94
CA PRO A 23 1.40 19.42 -13.55
C PRO A 23 1.51 17.92 -13.20
N SER A 24 2.33 17.60 -12.21
CA SER A 24 2.53 16.23 -11.76
C SER A 24 1.55 15.80 -10.66
N SER A 25 0.89 16.78 -10.04
CA SER A 25 -0.08 16.55 -8.98
C SER A 25 -1.46 16.28 -9.56
N GLN A 26 -2.17 15.34 -8.95
CA GLN A 26 -3.51 14.94 -9.37
C GLN A 26 -4.45 15.02 -8.17
N LEU A 27 -5.64 15.56 -8.41
CA LEU A 27 -6.78 15.54 -7.49
C LEU A 27 -7.80 14.53 -8.02
N GLU A 28 -8.16 13.54 -7.20
CA GLU A 28 -9.21 12.58 -7.49
C GLU A 28 -10.45 12.96 -6.68
N LEU A 29 -11.55 13.19 -7.37
CA LEU A 29 -12.86 13.37 -6.79
C LEU A 29 -13.80 12.43 -7.52
N SER A 30 -14.36 11.46 -6.83
CA SER A 30 -15.33 10.56 -7.42
C SER A 30 -16.48 10.31 -6.45
N GLY A 31 -17.67 10.11 -7.01
CA GLY A 31 -18.86 9.76 -6.29
C GLY A 31 -19.72 8.83 -7.13
N GLY A 32 -20.36 7.88 -6.48
CA GLY A 32 -21.22 6.91 -7.14
C GLY A 32 -22.31 6.43 -6.22
N TRP A 33 -23.41 6.01 -6.79
CA TRP A 33 -24.53 5.39 -6.09
C TRP A 33 -24.59 3.91 -6.46
N GLY A 34 -24.57 3.03 -5.45
CA GLY A 34 -24.67 1.59 -5.67
C GLY A 34 -25.00 0.86 -4.37
N GLY A 35 -25.73 -0.25 -4.47
CA GLY A 35 -26.11 -1.07 -3.30
C GLY A 35 -26.86 -0.29 -2.21
N ASN A 36 -27.72 0.66 -2.58
CA ASN A 36 -28.44 1.57 -1.67
C ASN A 36 -27.53 2.51 -0.85
N THR A 37 -26.27 2.67 -1.23
CA THR A 37 -25.34 3.59 -0.56
C THR A 37 -24.70 4.53 -1.55
N PHE A 38 -24.29 5.71 -1.07
CA PHE A 38 -23.47 6.65 -1.81
C PHE A 38 -22.01 6.45 -1.41
N VAL A 39 -21.14 6.23 -2.38
CA VAL A 39 -19.68 6.13 -2.17
C VAL A 39 -19.04 7.41 -2.63
N ALA A 40 -18.26 8.05 -1.78
CA ALA A 40 -17.46 9.21 -2.10
C ALA A 40 -15.97 8.88 -1.93
N THR A 41 -15.15 9.34 -2.86
CA THR A 41 -13.69 9.24 -2.78
C THR A 41 -13.07 10.59 -3.03
N VAL A 42 -12.15 10.97 -2.17
CA VAL A 42 -11.30 12.15 -2.33
C VAL A 42 -9.85 11.70 -2.22
N GLY A 43 -9.04 12.03 -3.20
CA GLY A 43 -7.63 11.66 -3.21
C GLY A 43 -6.75 12.77 -3.77
N VAL A 44 -5.53 12.84 -3.28
CA VAL A 44 -4.48 13.70 -3.83
C VAL A 44 -3.24 12.86 -4.08
N SER A 45 -2.58 13.10 -5.21
CA SER A 45 -1.35 12.40 -5.60
C SER A 45 -0.34 13.41 -6.12
N PHE A 46 0.86 13.37 -5.57
CA PHE A 46 2.00 14.22 -5.91
C PHE A 46 3.10 13.32 -6.49
N ASN A 47 3.27 13.35 -7.81
CA ASN A 47 4.18 12.44 -8.52
C ASN A 47 5.63 12.93 -8.63
N ASN A 48 5.93 14.12 -8.12
CA ASN A 48 7.28 14.68 -8.09
C ASN A 48 7.61 15.24 -6.70
N PHE A 49 7.15 14.55 -5.66
CA PHE A 49 7.39 14.96 -4.28
C PHE A 49 8.89 14.87 -3.93
N SER A 50 9.34 15.70 -2.98
CA SER A 50 10.71 15.72 -2.49
C SER A 50 10.76 15.74 -0.97
N THR A 51 11.17 14.66 -0.36
CA THR A 51 11.45 14.62 1.08
C THR A 51 12.67 15.44 1.48
N ARG A 52 13.65 15.57 0.59
CA ARG A 52 14.90 16.31 0.85
C ARG A 52 14.65 17.80 0.97
N ARG A 53 13.68 18.32 0.20
CA ARG A 53 13.30 19.73 0.19
C ARG A 53 12.14 20.07 1.14
N PHE A 54 11.80 19.15 2.04
CA PHE A 54 10.68 19.34 2.95
C PHE A 54 10.85 20.59 3.84
N PHE A 55 12.07 20.90 4.23
CA PHE A 55 12.39 22.09 5.03
C PHE A 55 12.72 23.34 4.21
N ASP A 56 12.77 23.24 2.89
CA ASP A 56 13.01 24.36 1.99
C ASP A 56 11.68 24.98 1.55
N LYS A 57 11.34 26.11 2.14
CA LYS A 57 10.09 26.84 1.85
C LYS A 57 9.98 27.29 0.39
N THR A 58 11.09 27.46 -0.33
CA THR A 58 11.09 27.89 -1.72
C THR A 58 10.67 26.77 -2.66
N ALA A 59 10.78 25.52 -2.24
CA ALA A 59 10.40 24.34 -3.00
C ALA A 59 8.89 24.01 -2.94
N TRP A 60 8.14 24.67 -2.05
CA TRP A 60 6.72 24.38 -1.85
C TRP A 60 5.83 25.03 -2.93
N ARG A 61 5.16 24.14 -3.78
CA ARG A 61 4.24 24.56 -4.87
C ARG A 61 3.13 23.52 -5.17
N PRO A 62 2.17 23.19 -4.37
CA PRO A 62 1.90 23.42 -2.93
C PRO A 62 2.69 22.53 -1.97
N VAL A 63 3.36 21.51 -2.46
CA VAL A 63 4.23 20.60 -1.72
C VAL A 63 5.66 20.69 -2.25
N PRO A 64 6.68 20.29 -1.48
CA PRO A 64 8.05 20.30 -1.99
C PRO A 64 8.19 19.33 -3.16
N LEU A 65 8.71 19.80 -4.28
CA LEU A 65 8.86 19.06 -5.53
C LEU A 65 10.33 18.93 -5.94
N GLY A 66 10.66 17.88 -6.73
CA GLY A 66 11.95 17.78 -7.41
C GLY A 66 12.66 16.44 -7.37
N ASP A 67 12.22 15.45 -6.58
CA ASP A 67 12.91 14.14 -6.44
C ASP A 67 12.16 12.97 -7.12
N ALA A 68 11.12 13.25 -7.88
CA ALA A 68 10.28 12.24 -8.55
C ALA A 68 9.69 11.17 -7.61
N GLN A 69 9.60 11.48 -6.31
CA GLN A 69 8.90 10.65 -5.34
C GLN A 69 7.40 10.76 -5.55
N ASN A 70 6.69 9.69 -5.25
CA ASN A 70 5.22 9.69 -5.30
C ASN A 70 4.66 9.65 -3.88
N LEU A 71 3.84 10.64 -3.55
CA LEU A 71 3.07 10.69 -2.31
C LEU A 71 1.59 10.74 -2.66
N SER A 72 0.80 9.79 -2.20
CA SER A 72 -0.65 9.83 -2.38
C SER A 72 -1.38 9.65 -1.07
N ILE A 73 -2.48 10.36 -0.92
CA ILE A 73 -3.39 10.26 0.22
C ILE A 73 -4.79 10.13 -0.36
N ARG A 74 -5.54 9.11 0.08
CA ARG A 74 -6.90 8.83 -0.39
C ARG A 74 -7.81 8.58 0.79
N PHE A 75 -8.94 9.24 0.78
CA PHE A 75 -10.06 9.02 1.69
C PHE A 75 -11.26 8.51 0.89
N GLN A 76 -11.88 7.45 1.37
CA GLN A 76 -13.07 6.86 0.77
C GLN A 76 -14.09 6.56 1.86
N THR A 77 -15.33 6.89 1.59
CA THR A 77 -16.43 6.59 2.51
C THR A 77 -17.72 6.30 1.76
N ASN A 78 -18.54 5.45 2.33
CA ASN A 78 -19.93 5.32 1.95
C ASN A 78 -20.88 5.74 3.10
N GLY A 79 -20.43 6.67 3.92
CA GLY A 79 -21.17 7.19 5.07
C GLY A 79 -21.01 6.31 6.29
N THR A 80 -21.99 5.47 6.57
CA THR A 80 -22.05 4.71 7.84
C THR A 80 -21.41 3.33 7.77
N TYR A 81 -21.39 2.70 6.58
CA TYR A 81 -20.99 1.31 6.44
C TYR A 81 -19.47 1.13 6.31
N TYR A 82 -18.81 2.02 5.57
CA TYR A 82 -17.41 1.88 5.24
C TYR A 82 -16.72 3.23 5.22
N THR A 83 -15.56 3.30 5.86
CA THR A 83 -14.65 4.45 5.80
C THR A 83 -13.22 3.95 5.70
N SER A 84 -12.47 4.48 4.75
CA SER A 84 -11.06 4.12 4.56
C SER A 84 -10.22 5.38 4.35
N LEU A 85 -9.08 5.42 5.01
CA LEU A 85 -8.02 6.41 4.80
C LEU A 85 -6.75 5.65 4.46
N SER A 86 -6.11 6.02 3.36
CA SER A 86 -4.84 5.43 2.96
C SER A 86 -3.83 6.50 2.57
N ALA A 87 -2.58 6.27 2.90
CA ALA A 87 -1.45 7.07 2.46
C ALA A 87 -0.37 6.14 1.91
N SER A 88 0.19 6.49 0.76
CA SER A 88 1.30 5.74 0.17
C SER A 88 2.41 6.68 -0.26
N PHE A 89 3.63 6.20 -0.08
CA PHE A 89 4.87 6.87 -0.48
C PHE A 89 5.73 5.91 -1.28
N SER A 90 6.26 6.37 -2.40
CA SER A 90 7.16 5.61 -3.24
C SER A 90 8.36 6.45 -3.64
N GLU A 91 9.55 5.92 -3.36
CA GLU A 91 10.84 6.47 -3.76
C GLU A 91 11.50 5.51 -4.77
N PRO A 92 11.61 5.86 -6.05
CA PRO A 92 12.17 4.95 -7.06
C PRO A 92 13.69 4.80 -6.98
N TRP A 93 14.40 5.76 -6.37
CA TRP A 93 15.86 5.82 -6.32
C TRP A 93 16.38 6.05 -4.90
N LEU A 94 16.03 5.18 -3.97
CA LEU A 94 16.30 5.35 -2.53
C LEU A 94 17.72 5.82 -2.18
N PHE A 95 18.73 5.34 -2.91
CA PHE A 95 20.13 5.73 -2.70
C PHE A 95 20.70 6.62 -3.82
N GLY A 96 19.86 7.10 -4.73
CA GLY A 96 20.25 8.01 -5.81
C GLY A 96 21.15 7.44 -6.90
N LYS A 97 21.80 6.30 -6.69
CA LYS A 97 22.80 5.71 -7.61
C LYS A 97 22.37 4.38 -8.25
N LYS A 98 21.43 3.69 -7.66
CA LYS A 98 20.95 2.37 -8.12
C LYS A 98 19.44 2.35 -8.15
N PRO A 99 18.81 1.63 -9.08
CA PRO A 99 17.37 1.47 -9.14
C PRO A 99 16.89 0.56 -7.99
N THR A 100 16.85 1.13 -6.81
CA THR A 100 16.32 0.50 -5.60
C THR A 100 15.11 1.32 -5.18
N SER A 101 13.93 0.76 -5.28
CA SER A 101 12.70 1.43 -4.89
C SER A 101 12.36 1.16 -3.43
N LEU A 102 11.85 2.17 -2.75
CA LEU A 102 11.21 2.05 -1.45
C LEU A 102 9.72 2.37 -1.63
N ASN A 103 8.86 1.49 -1.12
CA ASN A 103 7.43 1.73 -1.08
C ASN A 103 6.96 1.60 0.37
N MET A 104 6.20 2.57 0.83
CA MET A 104 5.59 2.57 2.15
C MET A 104 4.10 2.84 2.02
N SER A 105 3.30 2.17 2.81
CA SER A 105 1.86 2.42 2.86
C SER A 105 1.34 2.34 4.28
N LEU A 106 0.39 3.23 4.57
CA LEU A 106 -0.39 3.26 5.79
C LEU A 106 -1.85 3.24 5.39
N TYR A 107 -2.66 2.48 6.09
CA TYR A 107 -4.09 2.53 5.87
C TYR A 107 -4.86 2.27 7.16
N TYR A 108 -6.01 2.89 7.22
CA TYR A 108 -7.04 2.68 8.22
C TYR A 108 -8.35 2.40 7.51
N THR A 109 -9.03 1.36 7.91
CA THR A 109 -10.35 1.01 7.38
C THR A 109 -11.26 0.69 8.54
N ARG A 110 -12.45 1.28 8.53
CA ARG A 110 -13.54 0.93 9.44
C ARG A 110 -14.73 0.45 8.62
N GLN A 111 -15.24 -0.69 9.01
CA GLN A 111 -16.46 -1.27 8.44
C GLN A 111 -17.43 -1.58 9.56
N THR A 112 -18.68 -1.22 9.38
CA THR A 112 -19.79 -1.53 10.30
C THR A 112 -20.76 -2.51 9.64
N ASN A 113 -21.54 -3.21 10.42
CA ASN A 113 -22.55 -4.15 9.92
C ASN A 113 -23.92 -3.49 9.71
N SER A 114 -23.96 -2.21 9.31
CA SER A 114 -25.22 -1.50 9.09
C SER A 114 -25.71 -1.70 7.66
N TYR A 115 -26.72 -2.52 7.46
CA TYR A 115 -27.34 -2.78 6.15
C TYR A 115 -28.31 -1.68 5.67
N LEU A 116 -28.60 -0.68 6.49
CA LEU A 116 -29.59 0.34 6.16
C LEU A 116 -28.93 1.72 6.12
N ALA A 117 -28.84 2.28 4.93
CA ALA A 117 -28.26 3.60 4.65
C ALA A 117 -28.94 4.77 5.38
N PHE A 118 -30.12 4.59 5.92
CA PHE A 118 -30.94 5.66 6.48
C PHE A 118 -31.44 5.45 7.90
N ASN A 119 -31.25 4.29 8.51
CA ASN A 119 -31.74 4.09 9.86
C ASN A 119 -30.87 3.08 10.64
N ILE A 120 -30.51 3.47 11.85
CA ILE A 120 -29.88 2.72 12.91
C ILE A 120 -28.35 2.59 12.67
N LEU A 121 -27.66 3.59 13.17
CA LEU A 121 -26.25 3.50 13.53
C LEU A 121 -26.08 2.40 14.60
N ASN A 122 -26.00 1.15 14.19
CA ASN A 122 -25.51 0.13 15.08
C ASN A 122 -23.98 0.24 15.12
N ASN A 123 -23.49 1.22 15.89
CA ASN A 123 -22.06 1.43 16.12
C ASN A 123 -21.44 0.33 17.00
N ASP A 124 -22.23 -0.61 17.46
CA ASP A 124 -21.80 -1.68 18.35
C ASP A 124 -21.18 -2.87 17.60
N GLU A 125 -21.39 -2.94 16.28
CA GLU A 125 -20.80 -3.97 15.43
C GLU A 125 -19.88 -3.35 14.41
N TYR A 126 -18.57 -3.49 14.62
CA TYR A 126 -17.60 -2.93 13.69
C TYR A 126 -16.29 -3.73 13.62
N MET A 127 -15.64 -3.60 12.50
CA MET A 127 -14.27 -4.02 12.27
C MET A 127 -13.42 -2.80 11.91
N GLU A 128 -12.35 -2.58 12.66
CA GLU A 128 -11.32 -1.58 12.33
C GLU A 128 -10.04 -2.30 11.95
N VAL A 129 -9.43 -1.88 10.87
CA VAL A 129 -8.15 -2.41 10.39
C VAL A 129 -7.15 -1.28 10.27
N TYR A 130 -6.03 -1.43 10.94
CA TYR A 130 -4.87 -0.54 10.84
C TYR A 130 -3.76 -1.31 10.14
N GLY A 131 -3.20 -0.77 9.10
CA GLY A 131 -2.13 -1.44 8.38
C GLY A 131 -0.97 -0.51 8.07
N PHE A 132 0.22 -1.08 8.17
CA PHE A 132 1.47 -0.49 7.73
C PHE A 132 2.23 -1.51 6.88
N ALA A 133 2.74 -1.09 5.73
CA ALA A 133 3.65 -1.91 4.95
C ALA A 133 4.83 -1.09 4.47
N ALA A 134 6.01 -1.69 4.49
CA ALA A 134 7.22 -1.12 3.92
C ALA A 134 7.93 -2.18 3.09
N GLY A 135 8.30 -1.81 1.86
CA GLY A 135 8.91 -2.73 0.91
C GLY A 135 10.05 -2.10 0.14
N ILE A 136 11.05 -2.91 -0.17
CA ILE A 136 12.22 -2.53 -0.96
C ILE A 136 12.29 -3.41 -2.19
N GLY A 137 12.30 -2.77 -3.38
CA GLY A 137 12.48 -3.42 -4.67
C GLY A 137 13.88 -3.18 -5.22
N LYS A 138 14.53 -4.23 -5.72
CA LYS A 138 15.85 -4.15 -6.31
C LYS A 138 15.92 -4.94 -7.60
N ARG A 139 16.40 -4.30 -8.67
CA ARG A 139 16.73 -5.00 -9.90
C ARG A 139 18.02 -5.79 -9.71
N LEU A 140 17.97 -7.08 -10.01
CA LEU A 140 19.13 -7.97 -9.96
C LEU A 140 19.94 -7.86 -11.26
N LYS A 141 21.23 -8.13 -11.17
CA LYS A 141 22.10 -8.18 -12.33
C LYS A 141 22.35 -9.61 -12.83
N TRP A 142 22.13 -10.57 -11.97
CA TRP A 142 22.28 -11.99 -12.25
C TRP A 142 20.96 -12.72 -11.95
N PRO A 143 20.51 -13.66 -12.76
CA PRO A 143 21.14 -14.18 -13.99
C PRO A 143 21.03 -13.25 -15.19
N ASP A 144 20.07 -12.30 -15.21
CA ASP A 144 19.92 -11.24 -16.20
C ASP A 144 19.31 -9.96 -15.56
N ASN A 145 19.25 -8.87 -16.34
CA ASN A 145 18.79 -7.58 -15.86
C ASN A 145 17.24 -7.45 -15.79
N TYR A 146 16.49 -8.51 -16.09
CA TYR A 146 15.04 -8.50 -16.07
C TYR A 146 14.45 -8.94 -14.73
N PHE A 147 15.29 -9.50 -13.83
CA PHE A 147 14.87 -9.91 -12.51
C PHE A 147 14.73 -8.74 -11.54
N VAL A 148 13.60 -8.70 -10.85
CA VAL A 148 13.32 -7.78 -9.76
C VAL A 148 12.99 -8.60 -8.51
N LEU A 149 13.73 -8.33 -7.44
CA LEU A 149 13.48 -8.86 -6.11
C LEU A 149 12.82 -7.78 -5.26
N TYR A 150 11.62 -8.08 -4.74
CA TYR A 150 10.87 -7.19 -3.85
C TYR A 150 10.66 -7.86 -2.51
N ASN A 151 11.06 -7.18 -1.46
CA ASN A 151 10.92 -7.59 -0.06
C ASN A 151 9.97 -6.63 0.63
N GLN A 152 8.96 -7.14 1.31
CA GLN A 152 7.99 -6.32 2.02
C GLN A 152 7.74 -6.88 3.41
N LEU A 153 7.76 -5.99 4.39
CA LEU A 153 7.27 -6.24 5.72
C LEU A 153 5.92 -5.54 5.87
N SER A 154 4.91 -6.25 6.32
CA SER A 154 3.58 -5.69 6.57
C SER A 154 3.09 -6.06 7.95
N TRP A 155 2.49 -5.09 8.61
CA TRP A 155 1.81 -5.24 9.88
C TRP A 155 0.37 -4.80 9.74
N GLN A 156 -0.55 -5.64 10.19
CA GLN A 156 -1.98 -5.35 10.22
C GLN A 156 -2.51 -5.63 11.62
N THR A 157 -3.36 -4.75 12.10
CA THR A 157 -4.08 -4.91 13.36
C THR A 157 -5.57 -4.85 13.06
N TYR A 158 -6.27 -5.89 13.42
CA TYR A 158 -7.71 -6.02 13.34
C TYR A 158 -8.29 -5.81 14.73
N LYS A 159 -9.19 -4.86 14.87
CA LYS A 159 -9.98 -4.65 16.09
C LYS A 159 -11.44 -4.93 15.76
N LEU A 160 -11.98 -5.93 16.41
CA LEU A 160 -13.33 -6.43 16.20
C LEU A 160 -14.21 -6.09 17.42
N GLN A 161 -15.43 -5.69 17.15
CA GLN A 161 -16.46 -5.48 18.16
C GLN A 161 -17.77 -6.11 17.66
N ASN A 162 -18.20 -7.18 18.32
CA ASN A 162 -19.41 -7.96 17.97
C ASN A 162 -19.46 -8.35 16.47
N TRP A 163 -18.28 -8.61 15.87
CA TRP A 163 -18.12 -8.90 14.45
C TRP A 163 -18.19 -10.40 14.18
N ASN A 164 -19.35 -10.91 13.78
CA ASN A 164 -19.63 -12.35 13.61
C ASN A 164 -19.21 -12.92 12.24
N TYR A 165 -18.43 -12.18 11.45
CA TYR A 165 -18.07 -12.55 10.09
C TYR A 165 -16.55 -12.74 9.97
N GLN A 166 -16.13 -13.81 9.26
CA GLN A 166 -14.75 -14.04 8.81
C GLN A 166 -13.70 -14.36 9.91
N PHE A 167 -14.00 -14.18 11.18
CA PHE A 167 -13.07 -14.46 12.29
C PHE A 167 -13.62 -15.52 13.21
N MET A 168 -12.71 -16.22 13.94
CA MET A 168 -13.11 -17.24 14.91
C MET A 168 -13.64 -16.65 16.23
N PHE A 169 -13.52 -15.34 16.40
CA PHE A 169 -14.00 -14.58 17.54
C PHE A 169 -14.70 -13.32 17.06
N ASP A 170 -15.72 -12.90 17.78
CA ASP A 170 -16.59 -11.76 17.47
C ASP A 170 -16.06 -10.43 18.02
N THR A 171 -15.30 -10.47 19.12
CA THR A 171 -14.76 -9.31 19.80
C THR A 171 -13.32 -9.57 20.23
N GLY A 172 -12.40 -8.70 19.82
CA GLY A 172 -10.98 -8.87 20.15
C GLY A 172 -10.07 -8.03 19.27
N ILE A 173 -8.77 -8.19 19.53
CA ILE A 173 -7.70 -7.58 18.73
C ILE A 173 -6.82 -8.71 18.19
N SER A 174 -6.60 -8.70 16.88
CA SER A 174 -5.67 -9.60 16.20
C SER A 174 -4.58 -8.81 15.51
N HIS A 175 -3.35 -9.26 15.63
CA HIS A 175 -2.20 -8.67 14.93
C HIS A 175 -1.67 -9.66 13.92
N ASN A 176 -1.39 -9.19 12.73
CA ASN A 176 -0.76 -9.98 11.66
C ASN A 176 0.51 -9.27 11.19
N LEU A 177 1.64 -9.89 11.40
CA LEU A 177 2.92 -9.48 10.83
C LEU A 177 3.29 -10.46 9.73
N SER A 178 3.52 -10.00 8.54
CA SER A 178 3.95 -10.86 7.44
C SER A 178 5.14 -10.27 6.70
N TYR A 179 6.02 -11.17 6.28
CA TYR A 179 7.12 -10.86 5.38
C TYR A 179 6.84 -11.51 4.03
N THR A 180 6.86 -10.69 2.97
CA THR A 180 6.61 -11.13 1.61
C THR A 180 7.85 -10.93 0.76
N LEU A 181 8.26 -12.00 0.08
CA LEU A 181 9.35 -12.02 -0.88
C LEU A 181 8.75 -12.28 -2.26
N ASN A 182 8.90 -11.34 -3.19
CA ASN A 182 8.48 -11.50 -4.58
C ASN A 182 9.69 -11.46 -5.49
N LEU A 183 9.85 -12.50 -6.29
CA LEU A 183 10.80 -12.55 -7.38
C LEU A 183 10.03 -12.51 -8.71
N SER A 184 10.21 -11.45 -9.48
CA SER A 184 9.57 -11.30 -10.78
C SER A 184 10.60 -11.16 -11.88
N ARG A 185 10.29 -11.71 -13.05
CA ARG A 185 11.05 -11.54 -14.28
C ARG A 185 10.09 -11.19 -15.42
N ASN A 186 10.38 -10.10 -16.08
CA ASN A 186 9.63 -9.73 -17.28
C ASN A 186 10.62 -9.29 -18.37
N SER A 187 10.75 -10.14 -19.38
CA SER A 187 11.58 -9.90 -20.57
C SER A 187 10.78 -9.90 -21.86
N THR A 188 9.46 -9.72 -21.77
CA THR A 188 8.59 -9.68 -22.93
C THR A 188 8.87 -8.45 -23.78
N ASP A 189 8.87 -8.62 -25.09
CA ASP A 189 9.08 -7.56 -26.09
C ASP A 189 7.92 -6.57 -26.16
N GLN A 190 6.70 -7.06 -25.93
CA GLN A 190 5.47 -6.26 -25.95
C GLN A 190 4.56 -6.66 -24.79
N GLN A 191 3.81 -5.68 -24.28
CA GLN A 191 2.87 -5.91 -23.19
C GLN A 191 1.59 -6.61 -23.65
N ILE A 192 1.15 -6.32 -24.88
CA ILE A 192 -0.02 -6.92 -25.52
C ILE A 192 0.48 -7.75 -26.68
N TYR A 193 0.12 -9.05 -26.69
CA TYR A 193 0.57 -10.05 -27.69
C TYR A 193 2.09 -10.20 -27.78
N PRO A 194 2.78 -10.60 -26.70
CA PRO A 194 4.22 -10.80 -26.72
C PRO A 194 4.61 -11.90 -27.69
N ARG A 195 5.63 -11.66 -28.51
CA ARG A 195 6.19 -12.63 -29.46
C ARG A 195 7.44 -13.30 -28.92
N GLN A 196 8.16 -12.63 -28.04
CA GLN A 196 9.41 -13.13 -27.47
C GLN A 196 9.50 -12.74 -25.98
N GLY A 197 10.31 -13.50 -25.24
CA GLY A 197 10.54 -13.27 -23.83
C GLY A 197 9.71 -14.16 -22.91
N SER A 198 9.81 -13.90 -21.63
CA SER A 198 9.04 -14.59 -20.59
C SER A 198 8.65 -13.64 -19.47
N ASN A 199 7.50 -13.90 -18.89
CA ASN A 199 7.01 -13.21 -17.72
C ASN A 199 6.60 -14.24 -16.66
N PHE A 200 7.24 -14.18 -15.47
CA PHE A 200 6.82 -14.98 -14.34
C PHE A 200 7.00 -14.21 -13.04
N THR A 201 6.23 -14.58 -12.03
CA THR A 201 6.35 -14.06 -10.67
C THR A 201 6.23 -15.22 -9.68
N ALA A 202 7.19 -15.31 -8.77
CA ALA A 202 7.15 -16.20 -7.62
C ALA A 202 7.01 -15.36 -6.36
N SER A 203 6.04 -15.72 -5.51
CA SER A 203 5.74 -15.01 -4.25
C SER A 203 5.81 -15.99 -3.08
N LEU A 204 6.55 -15.63 -2.04
CA LEU A 204 6.64 -16.34 -0.79
C LEU A 204 6.23 -15.40 0.34
N GLN A 205 5.18 -15.74 1.07
CA GLN A 205 4.74 -15.01 2.24
C GLN A 205 4.95 -15.86 3.49
N LEU A 206 5.62 -15.27 4.47
CA LEU A 206 5.92 -15.87 5.75
C LEU A 206 5.26 -15.06 6.85
N THR A 207 4.52 -15.75 7.71
CA THR A 207 3.95 -15.16 8.94
C THR A 207 4.58 -15.85 10.11
N PRO A 208 5.22 -15.14 11.06
CA PRO A 208 5.81 -15.76 12.22
C PRO A 208 4.76 -16.48 13.06
N PRO A 209 5.08 -17.63 13.64
CA PRO A 209 4.17 -18.33 14.55
C PRO A 209 4.11 -17.58 15.90
N TYR A 210 3.18 -16.64 16.04
CA TYR A 210 3.02 -15.83 17.27
C TYR A 210 2.73 -16.64 18.52
N SER A 211 2.18 -17.84 18.36
CA SER A 211 1.97 -18.79 19.46
C SER A 211 3.26 -19.11 20.23
N LEU A 212 4.43 -19.02 19.59
CA LEU A 212 5.72 -19.20 20.23
C LEU A 212 6.13 -18.00 21.11
N LEU A 213 5.60 -16.82 20.83
CA LEU A 213 5.91 -15.57 21.56
C LEU A 213 4.91 -15.30 22.69
N ARG A 214 3.78 -16.01 22.72
CA ARG A 214 2.76 -15.85 23.75
C ARG A 214 3.14 -16.59 25.03
N LYS A 215 2.74 -16.01 26.17
CA LYS A 215 2.72 -16.73 27.43
C LYS A 215 1.72 -17.88 27.33
N LYS A 216 2.16 -19.11 27.65
CA LYS A 216 1.31 -20.29 27.65
C LYS A 216 0.04 -20.02 28.48
N GLY A 217 -1.13 -20.35 27.91
CA GLY A 217 -2.40 -20.31 28.63
C GLY A 217 -3.19 -19.00 28.44
N ILE A 218 -2.74 -18.03 27.64
CA ILE A 218 -3.51 -16.84 27.34
C ILE A 218 -4.27 -17.04 26.03
N LYS A 219 -5.59 -16.97 26.06
CA LYS A 219 -6.49 -17.04 24.91
C LYS A 219 -6.57 -15.70 24.18
N GLY A 220 -6.50 -14.60 24.90
CA GLY A 220 -6.57 -13.24 24.39
C GLY A 220 -6.56 -12.24 25.54
N TYR A 221 -6.92 -10.99 25.25
CA TYR A 221 -7.12 -9.96 26.26
C TYR A 221 -8.53 -9.38 26.12
N ASP A 222 -9.19 -9.13 27.25
CA ASP A 222 -10.47 -8.43 27.26
C ASP A 222 -10.26 -6.98 26.79
N LEU A 223 -11.03 -6.55 25.80
CA LEU A 223 -10.93 -5.19 25.26
C LEU A 223 -11.37 -4.09 26.24
N LYS A 224 -12.20 -4.43 27.22
CA LYS A 224 -12.74 -3.44 28.18
C LYS A 224 -11.82 -3.28 29.39
N THR A 225 -11.22 -4.36 29.84
CA THR A 225 -10.43 -4.34 31.07
C THR A 225 -8.93 -4.48 30.82
N GLY A 226 -8.52 -4.96 29.62
CA GLY A 226 -7.13 -5.27 29.32
C GLY A 226 -6.61 -6.52 29.99
N ASP A 227 -7.47 -7.28 30.70
CA ASP A 227 -7.08 -8.46 31.43
C ASP A 227 -6.85 -9.65 30.49
N PRO A 228 -5.89 -10.54 30.80
CA PRO A 228 -5.66 -11.75 30.02
C PRO A 228 -6.80 -12.75 30.17
N ILE A 229 -7.40 -13.14 29.06
CA ILE A 229 -8.37 -14.23 29.02
C ILE A 229 -7.57 -15.54 28.96
N MET A 230 -7.69 -16.36 30.01
CA MET A 230 -6.96 -17.64 30.11
C MET A 230 -7.64 -18.70 29.26
N ALA A 231 -6.87 -19.43 28.47
CA ALA A 231 -7.35 -20.58 27.73
C ALA A 231 -7.49 -21.80 28.71
N THR A 232 -8.60 -22.51 28.61
CA THR A 232 -8.83 -23.72 29.42
C THR A 232 -8.07 -24.94 28.86
N ASN A 233 -7.79 -24.91 27.53
CA ASN A 233 -6.97 -25.95 26.91
C ASN A 233 -6.22 -25.36 25.70
N TRP A 234 -5.24 -26.09 25.15
CA TRP A 234 -4.41 -25.62 24.01
C TRP A 234 -5.18 -25.39 22.70
N ARG A 235 -6.38 -26.00 22.54
CA ARG A 235 -7.24 -25.82 21.36
C ARG A 235 -7.98 -24.47 21.38
N GLU A 236 -8.08 -23.85 22.54
CA GLU A 236 -8.69 -22.52 22.70
C GLU A 236 -7.69 -21.39 22.56
N ILE A 237 -6.41 -21.72 22.44
CA ILE A 237 -5.38 -20.71 22.16
C ILE A 237 -5.61 -20.19 20.74
N ASP A 238 -5.86 -18.89 20.65
CA ASP A 238 -6.05 -18.24 19.36
C ASP A 238 -4.71 -18.18 18.60
N TYR A 239 -4.63 -18.91 17.51
CA TYR A 239 -3.47 -18.94 16.61
C TYR A 239 -3.51 -17.84 15.54
N ASN A 240 -4.57 -17.04 15.51
CA ASN A 240 -4.78 -15.96 14.52
C ASN A 240 -4.33 -14.60 15.05
N LEU A 241 -3.10 -14.51 15.45
CA LEU A 241 -2.48 -13.24 15.81
C LEU A 241 -1.47 -12.84 14.78
#